data_165980b8d4f73f7a6f8aa80738e894e4
#
_entry.id   165980b8d4f73f7a6f8aa80738e894e4
#
_cell.length_a   1.000
_cell.length_b   1.000
_cell.length_c   1.000
_cell.angle_alpha   90.00
_cell.angle_beta   90.00
_cell.angle_gamma   90.00
#
_symmetry.space_group_name_H-M   'P 1'
#
loop_
_entity.id
_entity.type
_entity.pdbx_description
1 polymer ?
#
loop_
_entity_poly.entity_id
_entity_poly.type
_entity_poly.pdbx_seq_one_letter_code
_entity_poly.pdbx_strand_id
1 'polypeptide(L)'
;MKEPVNDIVLLEPVSVIQFLTDENLAVIDNDMSSESSEMIAAAIMGQPGFWHVTDDAVLMSDAVQDLLDYYNVIRPLRKKLKPAIPVPESIMEVIKTSGHRYGMAVVSGGFTRSRRNYTREVVKDIAVSILSLGTVIPVSYRNMFDSAVMIFDSKTGSMVYFRQLDPVSMDPMNQPRVWNYLPRLVDRYKWVN
;
A
#
# COMPACT_ATOMS: atom_id res chain seq x y z
N MET A 1 -11.52 -24.37 -13.28
CA MET A 1 -10.95 -23.20 -14.00
C MET A 1 -11.13 -22.00 -13.06
N LYS A 2 -10.10 -21.26 -12.75
CA LYS A 2 -10.25 -19.98 -12.02
C LYS A 2 -10.84 -18.98 -13.01
N GLU A 3 -11.91 -18.30 -12.62
CA GLU A 3 -12.46 -17.21 -13.43
C GLU A 3 -11.42 -16.11 -13.58
N PRO A 4 -11.34 -15.45 -14.75
CA PRO A 4 -10.43 -14.34 -14.95
C PRO A 4 -10.81 -13.18 -14.01
N VAL A 5 -9.82 -12.57 -13.41
CA VAL A 5 -10.01 -11.35 -12.62
C VAL A 5 -9.88 -10.18 -13.58
N ASN A 6 -11.00 -9.69 -14.04
CA ASN A 6 -11.13 -8.52 -14.90
C ASN A 6 -12.13 -7.58 -14.24
N ASP A 7 -12.19 -6.35 -14.69
CA ASP A 7 -13.18 -5.38 -14.22
C ASP A 7 -13.00 -5.10 -12.71
N ILE A 8 -11.83 -4.54 -12.40
CA ILE A 8 -11.42 -4.22 -11.03
C ILE A 8 -11.72 -2.74 -10.76
N VAL A 9 -12.38 -2.43 -9.65
CA VAL A 9 -12.39 -1.06 -9.12
C VAL A 9 -11.14 -0.83 -8.27
N LEU A 10 -10.44 0.26 -8.52
CA LEU A 10 -9.36 0.72 -7.64
C LEU A 10 -9.99 1.39 -6.41
N LEU A 11 -9.82 0.80 -5.25
CA LEU A 11 -10.09 1.49 -4.00
C LEU A 11 -9.04 2.58 -3.80
N GLU A 12 -9.44 3.74 -3.32
CA GLU A 12 -8.53 4.85 -3.04
C GLU A 12 -7.26 4.35 -2.32
N PRO A 13 -6.07 4.56 -2.91
CA PRO A 13 -4.83 4.11 -2.29
C PRO A 13 -4.61 4.79 -0.94
N VAL A 14 -4.12 4.04 0.04
CA VAL A 14 -3.81 4.55 1.37
C VAL A 14 -2.31 4.60 1.57
N SER A 15 -1.77 5.80 1.77
CA SER A 15 -0.36 6.01 2.08
C SER A 15 -0.18 6.56 3.49
N VAL A 16 0.87 6.10 4.17
CA VAL A 16 1.27 6.67 5.46
C VAL A 16 2.74 7.05 5.38
N ILE A 17 3.00 8.33 5.18
CA ILE A 17 4.35 8.88 5.06
C ILE A 17 4.73 9.57 6.37
N GLN A 18 5.92 9.23 6.89
CA GLN A 18 6.46 9.82 8.11
C GLN A 18 7.62 10.74 7.79
N PHE A 19 7.68 11.83 8.49
CA PHE A 19 8.85 12.71 8.54
C PHE A 19 9.64 12.44 9.81
N LEU A 20 10.93 12.15 9.67
CA LEU A 20 11.81 12.02 10.81
C LEU A 20 12.45 13.37 11.11
N THR A 21 12.06 13.93 12.26
CA THR A 21 12.56 15.22 12.76
C THR A 21 14.04 15.15 13.10
N ASP A 22 14.67 16.29 13.35
CA ASP A 22 16.07 16.36 13.80
C ASP A 22 16.31 15.67 15.16
N GLU A 23 15.24 15.42 15.91
CA GLU A 23 15.25 14.74 17.21
C GLU A 23 14.95 13.23 17.07
N ASN A 24 14.82 12.71 15.83
CA ASN A 24 14.44 11.33 15.51
C ASN A 24 13.02 10.94 15.91
N LEU A 25 12.15 11.90 16.06
CA LEU A 25 10.75 11.61 16.24
C LEU A 25 10.11 11.37 14.86
N ALA A 26 9.42 10.24 14.73
CA ALA A 26 8.62 9.95 13.57
C ALA A 26 7.25 10.63 13.70
N VAL A 27 6.95 11.54 12.79
CA VAL A 27 5.66 12.24 12.75
C VAL A 27 5.00 11.93 11.43
N ILE A 28 3.72 11.53 11.47
CA ILE A 28 2.95 11.31 10.24
C ILE A 28 2.76 12.68 9.58
N ASP A 29 3.15 12.76 8.32
CA ASP A 29 2.93 13.91 7.47
C ASP A 29 1.69 13.65 6.62
N ASN A 30 0.58 14.27 6.96
CA ASN A 30 -0.69 14.05 6.29
C ASN A 30 -0.69 14.57 4.85
N ASP A 31 -0.01 15.69 4.59
CA ASP A 31 0.05 16.28 3.25
C ASP A 31 0.85 15.36 2.32
N MET A 32 2.02 14.90 2.75
CA MET A 32 2.82 13.93 2.00
C MET A 32 2.10 12.58 1.84
N SER A 33 1.32 12.17 2.82
CA SER A 33 0.53 10.93 2.76
C SER A 33 -0.55 11.05 1.70
N SER A 34 -1.30 12.16 1.66
CA SER A 34 -2.31 12.44 0.63
C SER A 34 -1.69 12.51 -0.76
N GLU A 35 -0.64 13.31 -0.94
CA GLU A 35 0.06 13.44 -2.22
C GLU A 35 0.62 12.09 -2.72
N SER A 36 1.14 11.25 -1.81
CA SER A 36 1.60 9.90 -2.14
C SER A 36 0.44 9.01 -2.60
N SER A 37 -0.74 9.09 -1.94
CA SER A 37 -1.93 8.34 -2.33
C SER A 37 -2.41 8.74 -3.73
N GLU A 38 -2.51 10.04 -4.00
CA GLU A 38 -2.90 10.58 -5.31
C GLU A 38 -1.91 10.18 -6.41
N MET A 39 -0.61 10.24 -6.12
CA MET A 39 0.44 9.84 -7.05
C MET A 39 0.35 8.34 -7.41
N ILE A 40 0.02 7.48 -6.44
CA ILE A 40 -0.18 6.04 -6.68
C ILE A 40 -1.45 5.80 -7.50
N ALA A 41 -2.56 6.49 -7.17
CA ALA A 41 -3.79 6.42 -7.96
C ALA A 41 -3.54 6.81 -9.42
N ALA A 42 -2.86 7.93 -9.64
CA ALA A 42 -2.50 8.41 -10.97
C ALA A 42 -1.62 7.41 -11.75
N ALA A 43 -0.69 6.73 -11.07
CA ALA A 43 0.18 5.72 -11.69
C ALA A 43 -0.63 4.51 -12.18
N ILE A 44 -1.60 4.07 -11.39
CA ILE A 44 -2.45 2.91 -11.70
C ILE A 44 -3.46 3.27 -12.79
N MET A 45 -4.19 4.38 -12.60
CA MET A 45 -5.19 4.86 -13.56
C MET A 45 -4.57 5.34 -14.88
N GLY A 46 -3.32 5.73 -14.89
CA GLY A 46 -2.55 6.05 -16.10
C GLY A 46 -2.22 4.83 -16.98
N GLN A 47 -2.33 3.61 -16.45
CA GLN A 47 -2.08 2.36 -17.14
C GLN A 47 -3.17 1.31 -16.86
N PRO A 48 -4.44 1.64 -17.10
CA PRO A 48 -5.57 0.81 -16.65
C PRO A 48 -5.54 -0.60 -17.25
N GLY A 49 -5.13 -0.73 -18.51
CA GLY A 49 -5.00 -2.03 -19.17
C GLY A 49 -3.95 -2.95 -18.55
N PHE A 50 -2.87 -2.40 -17.98
CA PHE A 50 -1.87 -3.18 -17.26
C PHE A 50 -2.38 -3.66 -15.91
N TRP A 51 -3.14 -2.81 -15.19
CA TRP A 51 -3.67 -3.09 -13.87
C TRP A 51 -5.02 -3.80 -13.88
N HIS A 52 -5.66 -3.93 -15.06
CA HIS A 52 -7.04 -4.42 -15.24
C HIS A 52 -8.07 -3.63 -14.41
N VAL A 53 -7.78 -2.38 -14.15
CA VAL A 53 -8.64 -1.43 -13.43
C VAL A 53 -9.51 -0.70 -14.44
N THR A 54 -10.80 -0.61 -14.16
CA THR A 54 -11.79 0.03 -15.04
C THR A 54 -12.42 1.27 -14.44
N ASP A 55 -12.36 1.39 -13.11
CA ASP A 55 -12.95 2.50 -12.36
C ASP A 55 -12.21 2.69 -11.02
N ASP A 56 -12.53 3.78 -10.30
CA ASP A 56 -12.01 4.07 -8.98
C ASP A 56 -13.14 4.37 -7.98
N ALA A 57 -12.90 4.11 -6.71
CA ALA A 57 -13.84 4.34 -5.63
C ALA A 57 -13.16 4.94 -4.40
N VAL A 58 -13.77 5.99 -3.87
CA VAL A 58 -13.32 6.66 -2.65
C VAL A 58 -13.65 5.80 -1.43
N LEU A 59 -12.70 5.70 -0.51
CA LEU A 59 -12.91 5.05 0.78
C LEU A 59 -13.40 6.07 1.82
N MET A 60 -14.46 5.72 2.52
CA MET A 60 -14.87 6.45 3.72
C MET A 60 -13.85 6.19 4.84
N SER A 61 -13.78 7.09 5.80
CA SER A 61 -12.75 7.05 6.87
C SER A 61 -12.76 5.76 7.70
N ASP A 62 -13.91 5.15 7.93
CA ASP A 62 -14.04 3.85 8.59
C ASP A 62 -13.47 2.71 7.72
N ALA A 63 -13.74 2.73 6.42
CA ALA A 63 -13.19 1.75 5.48
C ALA A 63 -11.67 1.90 5.32
N VAL A 64 -11.13 3.12 5.41
CA VAL A 64 -9.67 3.35 5.43
C VAL A 64 -9.05 2.72 6.68
N GLN A 65 -9.64 2.93 7.86
CA GLN A 65 -9.15 2.34 9.11
C GLN A 65 -9.23 0.81 9.07
N ASP A 66 -10.37 0.27 8.64
CA ASP A 66 -10.57 -1.17 8.50
C ASP A 66 -9.57 -1.80 7.51
N LEU A 67 -9.24 -1.10 6.42
CA LEU A 67 -8.23 -1.55 5.45
C LEU A 67 -6.84 -1.60 6.08
N LEU A 68 -6.46 -0.58 6.84
CA LEU A 68 -5.16 -0.54 7.54
C LEU A 68 -5.08 -1.64 8.60
N ASP A 69 -6.13 -1.83 9.39
CA ASP A 69 -6.18 -2.87 10.42
C ASP A 69 -6.12 -4.27 9.78
N TYR A 70 -6.88 -4.49 8.71
CA TYR A 70 -6.81 -5.73 7.95
C TYR A 70 -5.41 -5.99 7.39
N TYR A 71 -4.80 -4.97 6.78
CA TYR A 71 -3.44 -5.08 6.28
C TYR A 71 -2.45 -5.43 7.38
N ASN A 72 -2.56 -4.84 8.56
CA ASN A 72 -1.71 -5.13 9.72
C ASN A 72 -1.82 -6.59 10.18
N VAL A 73 -3.01 -7.18 10.10
CA VAL A 73 -3.24 -8.59 10.43
C VAL A 73 -2.63 -9.52 9.38
N ILE A 74 -2.77 -9.20 8.08
CA ILE A 74 -2.34 -10.12 7.01
C ILE A 74 -0.83 -10.02 6.70
N ARG A 75 -0.23 -8.86 6.87
CA ARG A 75 1.17 -8.60 6.56
C ARG A 75 2.15 -9.61 7.17
N PRO A 76 2.11 -9.94 8.48
CA PRO A 76 3.00 -10.93 9.05
C PRO A 76 2.74 -12.34 8.55
N LEU A 77 1.55 -12.61 8.00
CA LEU A 77 1.12 -13.91 7.51
C LEU A 77 1.45 -14.15 6.04
N ARG A 78 2.10 -13.19 5.36
CA ARG A 78 2.36 -13.18 3.90
C ARG A 78 2.87 -14.50 3.30
N LYS A 79 3.62 -15.30 4.06
CA LYS A 79 4.13 -16.62 3.63
C LYS A 79 3.17 -17.78 3.94
N LYS A 80 2.14 -17.53 4.73
CA LYS A 80 1.20 -18.55 5.23
C LYS A 80 -0.26 -18.19 4.92
N LEU A 81 -0.48 -17.22 4.03
CA LEU A 81 -1.82 -16.74 3.70
C LEU A 81 -2.70 -17.92 3.25
N LYS A 82 -3.57 -18.33 4.15
CA LYS A 82 -4.74 -19.12 3.82
C LYS A 82 -5.89 -18.16 3.57
N PRO A 83 -6.77 -18.42 2.60
CA PRO A 83 -7.85 -17.52 2.20
C PRO A 83 -8.95 -17.30 3.25
N ALA A 84 -8.69 -17.55 4.53
CA ALA A 84 -9.68 -17.66 5.59
C ALA A 84 -9.83 -16.45 6.51
N ILE A 85 -9.11 -15.34 6.25
CA ILE A 85 -9.32 -14.10 7.02
C ILE A 85 -10.44 -13.33 6.32
N PRO A 86 -11.61 -13.16 6.95
CA PRO A 86 -12.71 -12.43 6.35
C PRO A 86 -12.31 -10.99 6.13
N VAL A 87 -12.64 -10.46 4.95
CA VAL A 87 -12.40 -9.05 4.62
C VAL A 87 -13.47 -8.21 5.32
N PRO A 88 -13.10 -7.05 5.88
CA PRO A 88 -14.04 -6.14 6.52
C PRO A 88 -15.24 -5.80 5.61
N GLU A 89 -16.42 -5.70 6.20
CA GLU A 89 -17.65 -5.47 5.44
C GLU A 89 -17.68 -4.08 4.81
N SER A 90 -17.11 -3.08 5.47
CA SER A 90 -16.94 -1.72 4.93
C SER A 90 -16.23 -1.71 3.58
N ILE A 91 -15.17 -2.49 3.43
CA ILE A 91 -14.43 -2.63 2.17
C ILE A 91 -15.29 -3.35 1.11
N MET A 92 -15.96 -4.43 1.53
CA MET A 92 -16.82 -5.20 0.63
C MET A 92 -18.02 -4.37 0.14
N GLU A 93 -18.55 -3.51 0.98
CA GLU A 93 -19.67 -2.63 0.62
C GLU A 93 -19.26 -1.62 -0.45
N VAL A 94 -18.08 -1.00 -0.33
CA VAL A 94 -17.56 -0.09 -1.36
C VAL A 94 -17.45 -0.80 -2.71
N ILE A 95 -16.89 -2.03 -2.73
CA ILE A 95 -16.76 -2.80 -3.98
C ILE A 95 -18.12 -3.15 -4.58
N LYS A 96 -19.08 -3.57 -3.76
CA LYS A 96 -20.44 -3.91 -4.21
C LYS A 96 -21.18 -2.69 -4.75
N THR A 97 -21.04 -1.56 -4.05
CA THR A 97 -21.71 -0.29 -4.42
C THR A 97 -21.15 0.27 -5.73
N SER A 98 -19.86 0.07 -6.01
CA SER A 98 -19.27 0.45 -7.30
C SER A 98 -19.75 -0.41 -8.48
N GLY A 99 -20.47 -1.49 -8.22
CA GLY A 99 -20.98 -2.40 -9.25
C GLY A 99 -19.96 -3.42 -9.76
N HIS A 100 -18.75 -3.43 -9.21
CA HIS A 100 -17.68 -4.35 -9.59
C HIS A 100 -17.65 -5.60 -8.70
N ARG A 101 -17.13 -6.68 -9.27
CA ARG A 101 -16.88 -7.89 -8.49
C ARG A 101 -15.57 -7.82 -7.71
N TYR A 102 -14.56 -7.23 -8.30
CA TYR A 102 -13.23 -7.18 -7.71
C TYR A 102 -12.86 -5.76 -7.31
N GLY A 103 -12.22 -5.63 -6.13
CA GLY A 103 -11.63 -4.38 -5.69
C GLY A 103 -10.14 -4.55 -5.44
N MET A 104 -9.36 -3.59 -5.90
CA MET A 104 -7.92 -3.51 -5.66
C MET A 104 -7.64 -2.43 -4.63
N ALA A 105 -7.03 -2.79 -3.52
CA ALA A 105 -6.50 -1.86 -2.54
C ALA A 105 -4.97 -1.81 -2.63
N VAL A 106 -4.41 -0.61 -2.54
CA VAL A 106 -2.97 -0.39 -2.43
C VAL A 106 -2.69 0.34 -1.12
N VAL A 107 -1.86 -0.28 -0.29
CA VAL A 107 -1.36 0.33 0.94
C VAL A 107 0.12 0.56 0.80
N SER A 108 0.56 1.78 1.04
CA SER A 108 1.98 2.13 0.99
C SER A 108 2.44 2.84 2.24
N GLY A 109 3.73 2.77 2.48
CA GLY A 109 4.36 3.41 3.59
C GLY A 109 5.76 3.87 3.29
N GLY A 110 6.21 4.84 4.05
CA GLY A 110 7.55 5.32 3.88
C GLY A 110 7.92 6.38 4.90
N PHE A 111 9.17 6.78 4.82
CA PHE A 111 9.64 7.94 5.56
C PHE A 111 10.65 8.74 4.75
N THR A 112 10.75 10.01 5.10
CA THR A 112 11.81 10.91 4.67
C THR A 112 12.46 11.57 5.87
N ARG A 113 13.72 12.01 5.73
CA ARG A 113 14.48 12.70 6.77
C ARG A 113 15.03 14.01 6.26
N SER A 114 15.19 14.98 7.16
CA SER A 114 16.00 16.15 6.87
C SER A 114 17.46 15.77 6.56
N ARG A 115 18.17 16.59 5.79
CA ARG A 115 19.61 16.37 5.54
C ARG A 115 20.42 16.39 6.82
N ARG A 116 20.05 17.23 7.76
CA ARG A 116 20.74 17.39 9.05
C ARG A 116 20.59 16.17 9.93
N ASN A 117 19.38 15.59 9.98
CA ASN A 117 19.11 14.36 10.71
C ASN A 117 19.94 13.21 10.15
N TYR A 118 19.94 13.00 8.83
CA TYR A 118 20.67 11.92 8.18
C TYR A 118 22.17 11.94 8.49
N THR A 119 22.80 13.12 8.42
CA THR A 119 24.24 13.25 8.67
C THR A 119 24.63 12.93 10.12
N ARG A 120 23.72 13.21 11.08
CA ARG A 120 23.91 12.97 12.51
C ARG A 120 23.70 11.49 12.88
N GLU A 121 22.87 10.77 12.15
CA GLU A 121 22.39 9.42 12.47
C GLU A 121 23.17 8.29 11.81
N VAL A 122 23.97 8.57 10.79
CA VAL A 122 24.93 7.58 10.26
C VAL A 122 25.88 7.07 11.36
N VAL A 123 25.88 7.75 12.53
CA VAL A 123 26.71 7.41 13.71
C VAL A 123 25.95 6.60 14.78
N LYS A 124 24.63 6.44 14.70
CA LYS A 124 23.85 5.71 15.72
C LYS A 124 22.81 4.80 15.05
N ASP A 125 22.93 3.50 15.32
CA ASP A 125 21.92 2.50 14.96
C ASP A 125 20.57 2.81 15.63
N ILE A 126 19.72 3.57 14.97
CA ILE A 126 18.38 3.86 15.45
C ILE A 126 17.38 2.96 14.73
N ALA A 127 16.74 2.13 15.52
CA ALA A 127 15.57 1.38 15.11
C ALA A 127 14.36 2.32 15.05
N VAL A 128 13.92 2.70 13.85
CA VAL A 128 12.66 3.42 13.66
C VAL A 128 11.57 2.41 13.34
N SER A 129 10.53 2.41 14.16
CA SER A 129 9.30 1.69 13.83
C SER A 129 8.63 2.42 12.67
N ILE A 130 8.88 1.93 11.45
CA ILE A 130 8.26 2.51 10.28
C ILE A 130 6.83 2.03 10.24
N LEU A 131 5.95 3.00 10.30
CA LEU A 131 4.52 2.82 10.44
C LEU A 131 4.16 2.08 11.74
N SER A 132 3.02 2.37 12.28
CA SER A 132 2.31 1.59 13.29
C SER A 132 2.18 0.09 12.95
N LEU A 133 2.81 -0.35 11.89
CA LEU A 133 2.88 -1.70 11.34
C LEU A 133 3.91 -2.61 12.03
N GLY A 134 4.54 -2.16 13.12
CA GLY A 134 5.31 -3.01 14.02
C GLY A 134 6.63 -3.57 13.48
N THR A 135 7.14 -3.07 12.36
CA THR A 135 8.43 -3.51 11.84
C THR A 135 9.51 -2.53 12.26
N VAL A 136 10.35 -2.95 13.19
CA VAL A 136 11.58 -2.23 13.54
C VAL A 136 12.61 -2.49 12.46
N ILE A 137 12.97 -1.48 11.68
CA ILE A 137 14.03 -1.58 10.68
C ILE A 137 15.20 -0.75 11.17
N PRO A 138 16.40 -1.36 11.33
CA PRO A 138 17.62 -0.59 11.59
C PRO A 138 17.86 0.32 10.39
N VAL A 139 17.91 1.64 10.61
CA VAL A 139 17.75 2.59 9.50
C VAL A 139 19.06 3.29 9.20
N SER A 140 19.81 2.73 8.28
CA SER A 140 20.89 3.40 7.56
C SER A 140 20.38 4.24 6.37
N TYR A 141 19.06 4.32 6.15
CA TYR A 141 18.49 4.94 4.96
C TYR A 141 18.03 6.37 5.23
N ARG A 142 18.27 7.24 4.27
CA ARG A 142 17.75 8.62 4.30
C ARG A 142 16.24 8.65 4.09
N ASN A 143 15.77 7.87 3.13
CA ASN A 143 14.37 7.74 2.77
C ASN A 143 14.07 6.27 2.57
N MET A 144 12.84 5.85 2.79
CA MET A 144 12.38 4.50 2.51
C MET A 144 10.94 4.51 2.05
N PHE A 145 10.62 3.55 1.19
CA PHE A 145 9.28 3.32 0.67
C PHE A 145 9.01 1.83 0.56
N ASP A 146 7.81 1.41 0.96
CA ASP A 146 7.28 0.08 0.69
C ASP A 146 5.82 0.19 0.23
N SER A 147 5.33 -0.87 -0.40
CA SER A 147 3.94 -0.91 -0.84
C SER A 147 3.44 -2.34 -0.93
N ALA A 148 2.14 -2.49 -0.75
CA ALA A 148 1.44 -3.75 -0.88
C ALA A 148 0.17 -3.56 -1.71
N VAL A 149 -0.22 -4.61 -2.43
CA VAL A 149 -1.48 -4.70 -3.14
C VAL A 149 -2.31 -5.87 -2.61
N MET A 150 -3.60 -5.65 -2.49
CA MET A 150 -4.62 -6.64 -2.15
C MET A 150 -5.71 -6.61 -3.21
N ILE A 151 -6.17 -7.77 -3.64
CA ILE A 151 -7.35 -7.86 -4.51
C ILE A 151 -8.40 -8.69 -3.77
N PHE A 152 -9.59 -8.12 -3.69
CA PHE A 152 -10.74 -8.71 -3.01
C PHE A 152 -11.80 -9.15 -4.02
N ASP A 153 -12.49 -10.26 -3.73
CA ASP A 153 -13.66 -10.72 -4.48
C ASP A 153 -14.92 -10.51 -3.63
N SER A 154 -15.75 -9.56 -4.00
CA SER A 154 -16.98 -9.22 -3.29
C SER A 154 -18.02 -10.34 -3.31
N LYS A 155 -17.95 -11.26 -4.27
CA LYS A 155 -18.83 -12.42 -4.36
C LYS A 155 -18.51 -13.48 -3.29
N THR A 156 -17.23 -13.65 -2.98
CA THR A 156 -16.79 -14.66 -2.00
C THR A 156 -16.46 -14.07 -0.63
N GLY A 157 -16.39 -12.74 -0.51
CA GLY A 157 -15.99 -12.05 0.70
C GLY A 157 -14.54 -12.30 1.09
N SER A 158 -13.67 -12.62 0.14
CA SER A 158 -12.31 -13.07 0.41
C SER A 158 -11.27 -12.30 -0.39
N MET A 159 -10.06 -12.25 0.15
CA MET A 159 -8.89 -11.76 -0.56
C MET A 159 -8.37 -12.83 -1.51
N VAL A 160 -8.28 -12.51 -2.81
CA VAL A 160 -7.83 -13.43 -3.86
C VAL A 160 -6.36 -13.24 -4.23
N TYR A 161 -5.80 -12.09 -3.92
CA TYR A 161 -4.40 -11.78 -4.15
C TYR A 161 -3.84 -10.87 -3.06
N PHE A 162 -2.60 -11.14 -2.66
CA PHE A 162 -1.80 -10.28 -1.79
C PHE A 162 -0.35 -10.32 -2.22
N ARG A 163 0.23 -9.16 -2.36
CA ARG A 163 1.67 -9.01 -2.53
C ARG A 163 2.17 -7.75 -1.85
N GLN A 164 3.23 -7.90 -1.11
CA GLN A 164 4.01 -6.81 -0.56
C GLN A 164 5.41 -6.87 -1.16
N LEU A 165 5.92 -5.73 -1.58
CA LEU A 165 7.31 -5.56 -1.97
C LEU A 165 8.15 -5.29 -0.72
N ASP A 166 9.43 -5.70 -0.78
CA ASP A 166 10.37 -5.36 0.28
C ASP A 166 10.67 -3.86 0.26
N PRO A 167 10.86 -3.25 1.44
CA PRO A 167 11.21 -1.84 1.54
C PRO A 167 12.46 -1.49 0.72
N VAL A 168 12.41 -0.36 0.03
CA VAL A 168 13.52 0.11 -0.79
C VAL A 168 13.98 1.51 -0.35
N SER A 169 15.29 1.76 -0.47
CA SER A 169 15.86 3.08 -0.22
C SER A 169 15.48 4.06 -1.34
N MET A 170 14.32 4.66 -1.18
CA MET A 170 13.71 5.55 -2.16
C MET A 170 12.90 6.63 -1.46
N ASP A 171 12.96 7.85 -2.01
CA ASP A 171 12.07 8.92 -1.57
C ASP A 171 10.63 8.57 -1.97
N PRO A 172 9.69 8.49 -1.01
CA PRO A 172 8.29 8.19 -1.30
C PRO A 172 7.62 9.23 -2.20
N MET A 173 8.18 10.46 -2.29
CA MET A 173 7.69 11.54 -3.15
C MET A 173 8.37 11.58 -4.52
N ASN A 174 9.27 10.64 -4.82
CA ASN A 174 9.92 10.58 -6.12
C ASN A 174 9.02 9.84 -7.13
N GLN A 175 8.11 10.56 -7.76
CA GLN A 175 7.12 10.04 -8.69
C GLN A 175 7.70 9.08 -9.75
N PRO A 176 8.76 9.41 -10.51
CA PRO A 176 9.29 8.48 -11.53
C PRO A 176 9.77 7.15 -10.93
N ARG A 177 10.36 7.17 -9.74
CA ARG A 177 10.83 5.94 -9.07
C ARG A 177 9.68 5.12 -8.53
N VAL A 178 8.69 5.76 -7.91
CA VAL A 178 7.49 5.10 -7.40
C VAL A 178 6.73 4.44 -8.56
N TRP A 179 6.51 5.14 -9.67
CA TRP A 179 5.84 4.62 -10.85
C TRP A 179 6.56 3.40 -11.46
N ASN A 180 7.89 3.39 -11.47
CA ASN A 180 8.67 2.23 -11.92
C ASN A 180 8.68 1.06 -10.91
N TYR A 181 8.36 1.34 -9.65
CA TYR A 181 8.35 0.33 -8.59
C TYR A 181 7.01 -0.39 -8.49
N LEU A 182 5.89 0.33 -8.61
CA LEU A 182 4.53 -0.18 -8.43
C LEU A 182 4.17 -1.38 -9.33
N PRO A 183 4.53 -1.43 -10.63
CA PRO A 183 4.20 -2.57 -11.50
C PRO A 183 4.69 -3.92 -10.97
N ARG A 184 5.74 -3.90 -10.15
CA ARG A 184 6.30 -5.11 -9.51
C ARG A 184 5.32 -5.75 -8.52
N LEU A 185 4.29 -5.01 -8.08
CA LEU A 185 3.24 -5.54 -7.21
C LEU A 185 2.38 -6.61 -7.89
N VAL A 186 2.20 -6.51 -9.21
CA VAL A 186 1.34 -7.42 -9.99
C VAL A 186 2.08 -8.21 -11.07
N ASP A 187 3.39 -8.06 -11.21
CA ASP A 187 4.19 -8.73 -12.25
C ASP A 187 4.12 -10.28 -12.20
N ARG A 188 3.78 -10.84 -11.05
CA ARG A 188 3.60 -12.28 -10.82
C ARG A 188 2.14 -12.71 -10.77
N TYR A 189 1.23 -11.78 -10.87
CA TYR A 189 -0.18 -12.10 -10.92
C TYR A 189 -0.49 -12.66 -12.32
N LYS A 190 -0.93 -13.89 -12.37
CA LYS A 190 -1.39 -14.48 -13.63
C LYS A 190 -2.81 -14.00 -13.87
N TRP A 191 -2.93 -12.88 -14.57
CA TRP A 191 -4.21 -12.47 -15.13
C TRP A 191 -4.66 -13.59 -16.07
N VAL A 192 -5.78 -14.21 -15.77
CA VAL A 192 -6.35 -15.22 -16.68
C VAL A 192 -7.05 -14.46 -17.78
N ASN A 193 -6.43 -14.39 -18.97
CA ASN A 193 -7.05 -13.89 -20.18
C ASN A 193 -8.07 -14.89 -20.73
#